data_0ff21b9bf51134195654a4533a99aa12
#
_entry.id   0ff21b9bf51134195654a4533a99aa12
#
_cell.length_a   1.000
_cell.length_b   1.000
_cell.length_c   1.000
_cell.angle_alpha   90.00
_cell.angle_beta   90.00
_cell.angle_gamma   90.00
#
_symmetry.space_group_name_H-M   'P 1'
#
loop_
_entity.id
_entity.type
_entity.pdbx_description
1 polymer ?
#
loop_
_entity_poly.entity_id
_entity_poly.type
_entity_poly.pdbx_seq_one_letter_code
_entity_poly.pdbx_strand_id
1 'polypeptide(L)'
;MPILLSESLNPYFNLATEEYLLKSSISEDIFFIWKANKAFVFGRNQNPFAEIHPDYFKKDIPIIRRISGGGTVFIDESTLNFCYITSNYHKKINDYEHFLRPIIKALNSLGFEIEFKPKSHLFIKDKKISGSAQAFVNKKLLHHGTILYDADLSVIDEALIKHNSNIEGLQIKSNKQSVINLKDVLNESNIDEITNALINEVASQENFNKNEICFSSDEIREIEDLSKNKYQS
;
A
#
# COMPACT_ATOMS: atom_id res chain seq x y z
N MET A 1 -16.78 5.74 -9.08
CA MET A 1 -15.63 5.64 -8.17
C MET A 1 -14.64 6.72 -8.52
N PRO A 2 -14.47 7.77 -7.71
CA PRO A 2 -13.46 8.79 -7.92
C PRO A 2 -12.04 8.23 -7.73
N ILE A 3 -11.08 8.83 -8.44
CA ILE A 3 -9.65 8.57 -8.25
C ILE A 3 -9.04 9.76 -7.55
N LEU A 4 -8.29 9.49 -6.50
CA LEU A 4 -7.51 10.47 -5.76
C LEU A 4 -6.02 10.16 -5.97
N LEU A 5 -5.26 11.15 -6.42
CA LEU A 5 -3.81 11.08 -6.51
C LEU A 5 -3.21 12.01 -5.46
N SER A 6 -2.38 11.49 -4.56
CA SER A 6 -1.70 12.34 -3.58
C SER A 6 -0.47 13.00 -4.19
N GLU A 7 -0.36 14.30 -4.01
CA GLU A 7 0.86 15.06 -4.29
C GLU A 7 1.86 15.02 -3.11
N SER A 8 1.39 14.60 -1.93
CA SER A 8 2.20 14.56 -0.72
C SER A 8 3.12 13.34 -0.71
N LEU A 9 4.41 13.56 -0.45
CA LEU A 9 5.38 12.50 -0.18
C LEU A 9 5.49 12.16 1.32
N ASN A 10 4.65 12.75 2.16
CA ASN A 10 4.64 12.47 3.60
C ASN A 10 3.92 11.14 3.89
N PRO A 11 4.63 10.07 4.33
CA PRO A 11 4.01 8.77 4.57
C PRO A 11 2.96 8.80 5.69
N TYR A 12 3.14 9.65 6.68
CA TYR A 12 2.17 9.81 7.77
C TYR A 12 0.85 10.40 7.27
N PHE A 13 0.94 11.45 6.42
CA PHE A 13 -0.23 12.09 5.82
C PHE A 13 -0.99 11.13 4.91
N ASN A 14 -0.29 10.38 4.06
CA ASN A 14 -0.93 9.45 3.12
C ASN A 14 -1.63 8.29 3.84
N LEU A 15 -1.02 7.71 4.89
CA LEU A 15 -1.66 6.69 5.71
C LEU A 15 -2.84 7.24 6.53
N ALA A 16 -2.73 8.49 7.00
CA ALA A 16 -3.84 9.19 7.65
C ALA A 16 -5.00 9.43 6.67
N THR A 17 -4.70 9.77 5.41
CA THR A 17 -5.70 9.92 4.35
C THR A 17 -6.46 8.62 4.09
N GLU A 18 -5.77 7.47 4.00
CA GLU A 18 -6.42 6.15 3.88
C GLU A 18 -7.38 5.89 5.04
N GLU A 19 -6.96 6.17 6.27
CA GLU A 19 -7.80 5.96 7.45
C GLU A 19 -8.96 6.95 7.52
N TYR A 20 -8.73 8.21 7.17
CA TYR A 20 -9.78 9.24 7.09
C TYR A 20 -10.87 8.81 6.11
N LEU A 21 -10.50 8.44 4.89
CA LEU A 21 -11.43 7.98 3.86
C LEU A 21 -12.20 6.74 4.30
N LEU A 22 -11.53 5.78 4.97
CA LEU A 22 -12.16 4.57 5.48
C LEU A 22 -13.21 4.87 6.56
N LYS A 23 -12.98 5.89 7.39
CA LYS A 23 -13.87 6.25 8.52
C LYS A 23 -14.88 7.35 8.18
N SER A 24 -14.67 8.10 7.10
CA SER A 24 -15.53 9.20 6.66
C SER A 24 -16.94 8.72 6.31
N SER A 25 -17.86 9.65 6.18
CA SER A 25 -19.24 9.40 5.71
C SER A 25 -19.37 9.28 4.18
N ILE A 26 -18.27 9.44 3.43
CA ILE A 26 -18.27 9.30 1.97
C ILE A 26 -18.76 7.88 1.62
N SER A 27 -19.85 7.77 0.89
CA SER A 27 -20.47 6.48 0.53
C SER A 27 -19.96 5.90 -0.78
N GLU A 28 -19.30 6.71 -1.59
CA GLU A 28 -18.75 6.30 -2.88
C GLU A 28 -17.52 5.41 -2.70
N ASP A 29 -17.35 4.46 -3.60
CA ASP A 29 -16.09 3.70 -3.68
C ASP A 29 -14.98 4.63 -4.17
N ILE A 30 -13.77 4.53 -3.59
CA ILE A 30 -12.65 5.43 -3.87
C ILE A 30 -11.43 4.59 -4.26
N PHE A 31 -10.70 5.05 -5.28
CA PHE A 31 -9.35 4.56 -5.58
C PHE A 31 -8.33 5.65 -5.29
N PHE A 32 -7.41 5.40 -4.39
CA PHE A 32 -6.39 6.34 -3.96
C PHE A 32 -4.99 5.82 -4.31
N ILE A 33 -4.19 6.64 -4.96
CA ILE A 33 -2.80 6.34 -5.34
C ILE A 33 -1.88 7.35 -4.69
N TRP A 34 -0.74 6.89 -4.17
CA TRP A 34 0.24 7.75 -3.55
C TRP A 34 1.66 7.18 -3.57
N LYS A 35 2.65 8.06 -3.48
CA LYS A 35 4.07 7.77 -3.24
C LYS A 35 4.49 8.42 -1.93
N ALA A 36 5.63 8.03 -1.37
CA ALA A 36 6.13 8.63 -0.14
C ALA A 36 7.65 8.61 -0.06
N ASN A 37 8.21 9.48 0.77
CA ASN A 37 9.58 9.36 1.24
C ASN A 37 9.78 8.04 1.99
N LYS A 38 11.04 7.63 2.19
CA LYS A 38 11.42 6.37 2.85
C LYS A 38 10.69 6.18 4.17
N ALA A 39 10.04 5.03 4.34
CA ALA A 39 9.41 4.63 5.60
C ALA A 39 9.30 3.10 5.71
N PHE A 40 9.34 2.58 6.93
CA PHE A 40 8.88 1.25 7.25
C PHE A 40 7.42 1.29 7.70
N VAL A 41 6.58 0.52 7.04
CA VAL A 41 5.15 0.44 7.38
C VAL A 41 4.84 -0.97 7.85
N PHE A 42 4.56 -1.13 9.15
CA PHE A 42 4.29 -2.43 9.73
C PHE A 42 2.79 -2.64 10.01
N GLY A 43 2.39 -3.91 10.00
CA GLY A 43 0.99 -4.29 10.19
C GLY A 43 0.49 -4.03 11.62
N ARG A 44 -0.82 -3.85 11.75
CA ARG A 44 -1.49 -3.52 13.02
C ARG A 44 -1.08 -4.40 14.20
N ASN A 45 -0.85 -5.69 13.96
CA ASN A 45 -0.58 -6.68 15.00
C ASN A 45 0.91 -7.11 15.05
N GLN A 46 1.82 -6.31 14.48
CA GLN A 46 3.25 -6.60 14.51
C GLN A 46 3.94 -5.80 15.61
N ASN A 47 5.06 -6.33 16.08
CA ASN A 47 6.01 -5.62 16.91
C ASN A 47 7.20 -5.15 16.04
N PRO A 48 7.38 -3.82 15.81
CA PRO A 48 8.45 -3.34 14.94
C PRO A 48 9.85 -3.75 15.42
N PHE A 49 10.07 -3.86 16.75
CA PHE A 49 11.35 -4.30 17.32
C PHE A 49 11.68 -5.76 16.98
N ALA A 50 10.70 -6.56 16.60
CA ALA A 50 10.90 -7.93 16.19
C ALA A 50 11.04 -8.07 14.64
N GLU A 51 10.66 -7.06 13.88
CA GLU A 51 10.63 -7.08 12.42
C GLU A 51 11.78 -6.31 11.79
N ILE A 52 12.27 -5.24 12.46
CA ILE A 52 13.25 -4.30 11.92
C ILE A 52 14.54 -4.39 12.72
N HIS A 53 15.67 -4.44 12.01
CA HIS A 53 16.99 -4.49 12.64
C HIS A 53 17.23 -3.26 13.54
N PRO A 54 17.78 -3.41 14.76
CA PRO A 54 17.95 -2.32 15.73
C PRO A 54 18.66 -1.08 15.19
N ASP A 55 19.60 -1.23 14.27
CA ASP A 55 20.32 -0.10 13.69
C ASP A 55 19.43 0.82 12.85
N TYR A 56 18.30 0.32 12.33
CA TYR A 56 17.35 1.13 11.57
C TYR A 56 16.49 2.03 12.44
N PHE A 57 16.35 1.74 13.75
CA PHE A 57 15.72 2.66 14.71
C PHE A 57 16.57 3.90 15.00
N LYS A 58 17.86 3.87 14.65
CA LYS A 58 18.78 5.01 14.80
C LYS A 58 18.87 5.85 13.52
N LYS A 59 18.34 5.35 12.39
CA LYS A 59 18.28 6.08 11.14
C LYS A 59 17.04 6.97 11.15
N ASP A 60 17.11 8.10 10.47
CA ASP A 60 15.97 9.02 10.31
C ASP A 60 15.00 8.47 9.23
N ILE A 61 14.50 7.26 9.47
CA ILE A 61 13.50 6.60 8.62
C ILE A 61 12.26 6.34 9.48
N PRO A 62 11.10 6.93 9.14
CA PRO A 62 9.87 6.70 9.84
C PRO A 62 9.50 5.22 9.95
N ILE A 63 9.03 4.81 11.14
CA ILE A 63 8.52 3.47 11.41
C ILE A 63 7.06 3.60 11.82
N ILE A 64 6.14 3.25 10.93
CA ILE A 64 4.74 3.64 11.01
C ILE A 64 3.84 2.40 11.08
N ARG A 65 2.86 2.40 11.99
CA ARG A 65 1.85 1.34 12.10
C ARG A 65 0.64 1.67 11.22
N ARG A 66 0.34 0.81 10.23
CA ARG A 66 -0.87 0.95 9.43
C ARG A 66 -2.09 0.32 10.11
N ILE A 67 -3.28 0.67 9.63
CA ILE A 67 -4.56 0.17 10.16
C ILE A 67 -4.84 -1.29 9.79
N SER A 68 -4.30 -1.78 8.69
CA SER A 68 -4.46 -3.16 8.23
C SER A 68 -3.47 -4.13 8.90
N GLY A 69 -3.73 -5.42 8.75
CA GLY A 69 -2.81 -6.48 9.17
C GLY A 69 -1.66 -6.73 8.18
N GLY A 70 -1.08 -7.92 8.23
CA GLY A 70 0.01 -8.35 7.35
C GLY A 70 1.40 -8.02 7.88
N GLY A 71 2.43 -8.26 7.05
CA GLY A 71 3.86 -8.07 7.35
C GLY A 71 4.33 -6.62 7.18
N THR A 72 5.58 -6.39 7.58
CA THR A 72 6.27 -5.10 7.39
C THR A 72 6.66 -4.92 5.93
N VAL A 73 6.47 -3.71 5.41
CA VAL A 73 6.95 -3.28 4.10
C VAL A 73 7.86 -2.06 4.27
N PHE A 74 8.82 -1.92 3.37
CA PHE A 74 9.55 -0.69 3.15
C PHE A 74 8.97 0.00 1.92
N ILE A 75 8.78 1.31 2.00
CA ILE A 75 8.33 2.16 0.91
C ILE A 75 9.30 3.32 0.74
N ASP A 76 9.41 3.79 -0.49
CA ASP A 76 10.16 4.98 -0.89
C ASP A 76 9.47 5.68 -2.07
N GLU A 77 10.08 6.71 -2.62
CA GLU A 77 9.52 7.50 -3.73
C GLU A 77 9.32 6.68 -5.02
N SER A 78 10.00 5.53 -5.13
CA SER A 78 9.90 4.59 -6.24
C SER A 78 8.97 3.40 -5.95
N THR A 79 8.27 3.44 -4.82
CA THR A 79 7.21 2.50 -4.48
C THR A 79 5.86 3.16 -4.72
N LEU A 80 5.05 2.60 -5.62
CA LEU A 80 3.69 3.07 -5.83
C LEU A 80 2.75 2.37 -4.87
N ASN A 81 1.99 3.14 -4.11
CA ASN A 81 0.98 2.64 -3.19
C ASN A 81 -0.41 2.87 -3.78
N PHE A 82 -1.29 1.89 -3.68
CA PHE A 82 -2.67 1.98 -4.10
C PHE A 82 -3.62 1.55 -2.98
N CYS A 83 -4.80 2.16 -2.96
CA CYS A 83 -5.81 1.86 -1.96
C CYS A 83 -7.21 1.92 -2.59
N TYR A 84 -7.99 0.86 -2.40
CA TYR A 84 -9.43 0.83 -2.67
C TYR A 84 -10.18 0.97 -1.35
N ILE A 85 -11.17 1.85 -1.31
CA ILE A 85 -12.10 1.97 -0.20
C ILE A 85 -13.50 1.79 -0.75
N THR A 86 -14.26 0.84 -0.20
CA THR A 86 -15.61 0.52 -0.67
C THR A 86 -16.57 0.25 0.48
N SER A 87 -17.78 0.78 0.38
CA SER A 87 -18.91 0.42 1.24
C SER A 87 -19.66 -0.83 0.74
N ASN A 88 -19.45 -1.21 -0.52
CA ASN A 88 -19.98 -2.42 -1.12
C ASN A 88 -19.07 -3.63 -0.85
N TYR A 89 -18.93 -3.98 0.42
CA TYR A 89 -17.98 -5.01 0.90
C TYR A 89 -18.54 -6.44 0.88
N HIS A 90 -19.84 -6.62 0.64
CA HIS A 90 -20.47 -7.93 0.63
C HIS A 90 -19.79 -8.86 -0.37
N LYS A 91 -19.32 -10.03 0.12
CA LYS A 91 -18.55 -11.03 -0.63
C LYS A 91 -17.16 -10.57 -1.11
N LYS A 92 -16.65 -9.38 -0.69
CA LYS A 92 -15.34 -8.86 -1.07
C LYS A 92 -14.29 -8.94 0.04
N ILE A 93 -14.70 -9.26 1.28
CA ILE A 93 -13.76 -9.46 2.39
C ILE A 93 -12.95 -10.72 2.11
N ASN A 94 -11.61 -10.58 2.15
CA ASN A 94 -10.62 -11.59 1.79
C ASN A 94 -10.61 -11.98 0.30
N ASP A 95 -11.39 -11.33 -0.55
CA ASP A 95 -11.32 -11.48 -2.00
C ASP A 95 -10.25 -10.52 -2.56
N TYR A 96 -8.99 -10.89 -2.36
CA TYR A 96 -7.85 -10.10 -2.84
C TYR A 96 -7.78 -10.06 -4.36
N GLU A 97 -8.16 -11.14 -5.03
CA GLU A 97 -8.12 -11.23 -6.49
C GLU A 97 -9.04 -10.20 -7.13
N HIS A 98 -10.22 -9.97 -6.58
CA HIS A 98 -11.16 -8.95 -7.05
C HIS A 98 -10.51 -7.57 -7.18
N PHE A 99 -9.79 -7.14 -6.13
CA PHE A 99 -9.15 -5.82 -6.08
C PHE A 99 -7.84 -5.77 -6.88
N LEU A 100 -7.14 -6.90 -7.01
CA LEU A 100 -5.88 -6.96 -7.74
C LEU A 100 -6.06 -7.17 -9.24
N ARG A 101 -7.22 -7.64 -9.70
CA ARG A 101 -7.49 -7.87 -11.13
C ARG A 101 -7.28 -6.61 -12.00
N PRO A 102 -7.74 -5.40 -11.63
CA PRO A 102 -7.43 -4.19 -12.37
C PRO A 102 -5.94 -3.86 -12.39
N ILE A 103 -5.26 -4.07 -11.27
CA ILE A 103 -3.81 -3.84 -11.18
C ILE A 103 -3.06 -4.77 -12.12
N ILE A 104 -3.43 -6.06 -12.13
CA ILE A 104 -2.86 -7.07 -13.04
C ILE A 104 -3.08 -6.68 -14.50
N LYS A 105 -4.30 -6.28 -14.87
CA LYS A 105 -4.62 -5.89 -16.24
C LYS A 105 -3.81 -4.66 -16.68
N ALA A 106 -3.72 -3.64 -15.82
CA ALA A 106 -2.94 -2.45 -16.10
C ALA A 106 -1.46 -2.78 -16.34
N LEU A 107 -0.85 -3.59 -15.47
CA LEU A 107 0.54 -3.99 -15.62
C LEU A 107 0.76 -4.89 -16.85
N ASN A 108 -0.15 -5.82 -17.13
CA ASN A 108 -0.07 -6.68 -18.30
C ASN A 108 -0.20 -5.87 -19.61
N SER A 109 -0.99 -4.78 -19.63
CA SER A 109 -1.11 -3.91 -20.82
C SER A 109 0.20 -3.18 -21.15
N LEU A 110 1.09 -3.04 -20.17
CA LEU A 110 2.44 -2.50 -20.34
C LEU A 110 3.50 -3.57 -20.67
N GLY A 111 3.09 -4.83 -20.85
CA GLY A 111 3.98 -5.93 -21.23
C GLY A 111 4.58 -6.72 -20.05
N PHE A 112 4.16 -6.45 -18.81
CA PHE A 112 4.54 -7.31 -17.68
C PHE A 112 3.71 -8.59 -17.69
N GLU A 113 4.34 -9.71 -17.28
CA GLU A 113 3.67 -11.00 -17.10
C GLU A 113 3.36 -11.22 -15.63
N ILE A 114 2.23 -10.68 -15.17
CA ILE A 114 1.87 -10.68 -13.74
C ILE A 114 1.11 -11.95 -13.37
N GLU A 115 1.59 -12.62 -12.33
CA GLU A 115 0.94 -13.76 -11.71
C GLU A 115 0.34 -13.38 -10.36
N PHE A 116 -0.95 -13.71 -10.17
CA PHE A 116 -1.56 -13.67 -8.83
C PHE A 116 -1.28 -14.98 -8.11
N LYS A 117 -0.60 -14.89 -6.94
CA LYS A 117 -0.45 -16.06 -6.06
C LYS A 117 -1.33 -15.89 -4.82
N PRO A 118 -1.95 -16.98 -4.35
CA PRO A 118 -2.90 -16.92 -3.22
C PRO A 118 -2.35 -16.18 -2.01
N LYS A 119 -3.23 -15.49 -1.33
CA LYS A 119 -3.07 -14.67 -0.11
C LYS A 119 -2.70 -13.22 -0.30
N SER A 120 -2.73 -12.58 -1.45
CA SER A 120 -2.51 -11.12 -1.51
C SER A 120 -1.24 -10.63 -2.22
N HIS A 121 -0.63 -11.42 -3.06
CA HIS A 121 0.65 -11.04 -3.65
C HIS A 121 0.63 -11.14 -5.17
N LEU A 122 1.35 -10.20 -5.82
CA LEU A 122 1.64 -10.27 -7.25
C LEU A 122 3.11 -10.62 -7.47
N PHE A 123 3.34 -11.46 -8.48
CA PHE A 123 4.65 -11.99 -8.81
C PHE A 123 4.96 -11.83 -10.30
N ILE A 124 6.26 -11.78 -10.61
CA ILE A 124 6.85 -12.00 -11.93
C ILE A 124 7.96 -13.02 -11.74
N LYS A 125 7.91 -14.14 -12.48
CA LYS A 125 8.94 -15.19 -12.43
C LYS A 125 9.34 -15.59 -11.01
N ASP A 126 8.35 -15.91 -10.17
CA ASP A 126 8.54 -16.30 -8.76
C ASP A 126 9.10 -15.24 -7.82
N LYS A 127 9.32 -14.02 -8.27
CA LYS A 127 9.70 -12.88 -7.43
C LYS A 127 8.51 -11.96 -7.20
N LYS A 128 8.33 -11.56 -5.96
CA LYS A 128 7.22 -10.69 -5.56
C LYS A 128 7.47 -9.25 -6.00
N ILE A 129 6.46 -8.62 -6.61
CA ILE A 129 6.46 -7.21 -6.98
C ILE A 129 5.47 -6.39 -6.15
N SER A 130 4.51 -7.06 -5.52
CA SER A 130 3.41 -6.41 -4.79
C SER A 130 2.96 -7.25 -3.62
N GLY A 131 2.61 -6.58 -2.53
CA GLY A 131 1.88 -7.15 -1.41
C GLY A 131 0.71 -6.28 -1.05
N SER A 132 -0.43 -6.88 -0.66
CA SER A 132 -1.61 -6.16 -0.23
C SER A 132 -2.19 -6.69 1.06
N ALA A 133 -2.99 -5.86 1.71
CA ALA A 133 -3.68 -6.16 2.96
C ALA A 133 -5.06 -5.51 2.96
N GLN A 134 -5.92 -5.96 3.87
CA GLN A 134 -7.25 -5.42 4.04
C GLN A 134 -7.49 -4.97 5.48
N ALA A 135 -8.35 -3.94 5.63
CA ALA A 135 -8.93 -3.53 6.90
C ALA A 135 -10.43 -3.33 6.73
N PHE A 136 -11.19 -3.70 7.75
CA PHE A 136 -12.64 -3.51 7.77
C PHE A 136 -13.03 -2.69 8.99
N VAL A 137 -13.62 -1.52 8.77
CA VAL A 137 -14.03 -0.57 9.81
C VAL A 137 -15.31 0.12 9.38
N ASN A 138 -16.27 0.28 10.31
CA ASN A 138 -17.50 1.03 10.10
C ASN A 138 -18.26 0.66 8.81
N LYS A 139 -18.36 -0.64 8.51
CA LYS A 139 -19.01 -1.16 7.30
C LYS A 139 -18.36 -0.70 5.99
N LYS A 140 -17.09 -0.33 6.03
CA LYS A 140 -16.28 -0.10 4.85
C LYS A 140 -15.08 -1.05 4.85
N LEU A 141 -14.68 -1.45 3.65
CA LEU A 141 -13.50 -2.25 3.39
C LEU A 141 -12.44 -1.38 2.72
N LEU A 142 -11.27 -1.40 3.29
CA LEU A 142 -10.05 -0.89 2.68
C LEU A 142 -9.25 -2.09 2.18
N HIS A 143 -8.83 -2.03 0.91
CA HIS A 143 -7.84 -2.92 0.31
C HIS A 143 -6.71 -2.08 -0.23
N HIS A 144 -5.52 -2.21 0.32
CA HIS A 144 -4.36 -1.45 -0.14
C HIS A 144 -3.17 -2.36 -0.41
N GLY A 145 -2.23 -1.86 -1.20
CA GLY A 145 -1.02 -2.57 -1.54
C GLY A 145 0.06 -1.66 -2.09
N THR A 146 1.23 -2.28 -2.30
CA THR A 146 2.41 -1.62 -2.88
C THR A 146 2.75 -2.24 -4.21
N ILE A 147 3.37 -1.48 -5.12
CA ILE A 147 4.00 -1.94 -6.36
C ILE A 147 5.45 -1.46 -6.32
N LEU A 148 6.40 -2.40 -6.35
CA LEU A 148 7.83 -2.10 -6.38
C LEU A 148 8.24 -1.74 -7.81
N TYR A 149 8.49 -0.44 -8.06
CA TYR A 149 8.94 0.01 -9.38
C TYR A 149 10.48 0.05 -9.47
N ASP A 150 11.14 0.86 -8.63
CA ASP A 150 12.60 1.03 -8.54
C ASP A 150 13.01 1.26 -7.07
N ALA A 151 12.36 0.53 -6.16
CA ALA A 151 12.54 0.65 -4.73
C ALA A 151 13.95 0.19 -4.31
N ASP A 152 14.49 0.76 -3.23
CA ASP A 152 15.76 0.37 -2.66
C ASP A 152 15.64 -1.00 -1.96
N LEU A 153 15.77 -2.08 -2.75
CA LEU A 153 15.63 -3.45 -2.26
C LEU A 153 16.73 -3.84 -1.27
N SER A 154 17.89 -3.15 -1.28
CA SER A 154 18.96 -3.41 -0.32
C SER A 154 18.52 -3.10 1.11
N VAL A 155 17.75 -2.03 1.31
CA VAL A 155 17.16 -1.67 2.60
C VAL A 155 16.22 -2.76 3.10
N ILE A 156 15.41 -3.35 2.20
CA ILE A 156 14.50 -4.46 2.57
C ILE A 156 15.30 -5.66 3.07
N ASP A 157 16.39 -6.00 2.38
CA ASP A 157 17.21 -7.16 2.74
C ASP A 157 17.99 -6.97 4.04
N GLU A 158 18.50 -5.78 4.29
CA GLU A 158 19.27 -5.45 5.49
C GLU A 158 18.39 -5.19 6.71
N ALA A 159 17.27 -4.47 6.52
CA ALA A 159 16.44 -4.01 7.62
C ALA A 159 15.50 -5.09 8.17
N LEU A 160 14.97 -5.97 7.31
CA LEU A 160 14.03 -6.99 7.75
C LEU A 160 14.79 -8.20 8.31
N ILE A 161 14.69 -8.39 9.61
CA ILE A 161 15.39 -9.44 10.36
C ILE A 161 14.91 -10.81 9.88
N LYS A 162 15.85 -11.71 9.57
CA LYS A 162 15.57 -13.15 9.54
C LYS A 162 15.37 -13.59 10.99
N HIS A 163 14.13 -13.88 11.35
CA HIS A 163 13.79 -14.18 12.74
C HIS A 163 14.63 -15.26 13.40
N ASN A 164 15.49 -14.85 14.32
CA ASN A 164 15.99 -15.62 15.45
C ASN A 164 15.78 -14.87 16.77
N SER A 165 14.89 -13.87 16.81
CA SER A 165 14.69 -13.11 18.04
C SER A 165 13.85 -13.90 19.03
N ASN A 166 14.38 -14.07 20.24
CA ASN A 166 13.69 -14.60 21.41
C ASN A 166 12.62 -13.61 21.97
N ILE A 167 12.04 -12.78 21.10
CA ILE A 167 10.95 -11.90 21.52
C ILE A 167 9.68 -12.76 21.57
N GLU A 168 9.31 -13.13 22.80
CA GLU A 168 8.10 -13.88 23.08
C GLU A 168 6.86 -13.00 22.92
N GLY A 169 5.81 -13.52 22.30
CA GLY A 169 4.50 -12.86 22.18
C GLY A 169 3.69 -13.36 20.98
N LEU A 170 2.38 -13.17 21.06
CA LEU A 170 1.45 -13.40 19.95
C LEU A 170 1.59 -12.28 18.92
N GLN A 171 2.56 -12.40 18.01
CA GLN A 171 2.77 -11.44 16.94
C GLN A 171 2.73 -12.12 15.57
N ILE A 172 2.20 -11.39 14.59
CA ILE A 172 2.25 -11.83 13.20
C ILE A 172 3.65 -11.51 12.68
N LYS A 173 4.40 -12.55 12.29
CA LYS A 173 5.73 -12.41 11.69
C LYS A 173 5.61 -12.15 10.19
N SER A 174 6.52 -11.32 9.65
CA SER A 174 6.66 -11.17 8.20
C SER A 174 7.18 -12.47 7.58
N ASN A 175 6.60 -12.84 6.44
CA ASN A 175 7.13 -13.92 5.62
C ASN A 175 8.03 -13.31 4.56
N LYS A 176 9.36 -13.42 4.74
CA LYS A 176 10.33 -12.86 3.78
C LYS A 176 10.24 -13.62 2.47
N GLN A 177 9.95 -12.88 1.40
CA GLN A 177 9.88 -13.39 0.03
C GLN A 177 10.94 -12.67 -0.82
N SER A 178 11.46 -13.37 -1.83
CA SER A 178 12.31 -12.73 -2.83
C SER A 178 11.48 -11.69 -3.60
N VAL A 179 12.00 -10.47 -3.70
CA VAL A 179 11.35 -9.34 -4.36
C VAL A 179 12.11 -8.95 -5.62
N ILE A 180 11.45 -8.21 -6.52
CA ILE A 180 12.05 -7.61 -7.72
C ILE A 180 11.33 -6.30 -8.02
N ASN A 181 12.03 -5.34 -8.59
CA ASN A 181 11.45 -4.13 -9.12
C ASN A 181 10.90 -4.36 -10.54
N LEU A 182 9.84 -3.65 -10.90
CA LEU A 182 9.31 -3.68 -12.28
C LEU A 182 10.33 -3.15 -13.28
N LYS A 183 11.12 -2.15 -12.91
CA LYS A 183 12.18 -1.58 -13.73
C LYS A 183 13.26 -2.59 -14.11
N ASP A 184 13.54 -3.56 -13.24
CA ASP A 184 14.51 -4.65 -13.53
C ASP A 184 13.96 -5.66 -14.54
N VAL A 185 12.65 -5.63 -14.80
CA VAL A 185 11.99 -6.53 -15.76
C VAL A 185 11.84 -5.87 -17.12
N LEU A 186 11.38 -4.62 -17.15
CA LEU A 186 11.20 -3.79 -18.36
C LEU A 186 11.84 -2.43 -18.13
N ASN A 187 13.05 -2.27 -18.61
CA ASN A 187 13.91 -1.09 -18.37
C ASN A 187 13.36 0.20 -19.00
N GLU A 188 12.49 0.10 -20.01
CA GLU A 188 11.89 1.23 -20.73
C GLU A 188 10.63 1.80 -20.05
N SER A 189 10.05 1.10 -19.06
CA SER A 189 8.89 1.59 -18.31
C SER A 189 9.28 2.69 -17.33
N ASN A 190 8.33 3.58 -17.02
CA ASN A 190 8.49 4.56 -15.94
C ASN A 190 7.28 4.53 -14.99
N ILE A 191 7.46 5.06 -13.78
CA ILE A 191 6.45 5.00 -12.71
C ILE A 191 5.17 5.77 -13.08
N ASP A 192 5.29 6.83 -13.89
CA ASP A 192 4.13 7.63 -14.31
C ASP A 192 3.31 6.89 -15.37
N GLU A 193 3.94 6.12 -16.26
CA GLU A 193 3.23 5.23 -17.20
C GLU A 193 2.45 4.15 -16.44
N ILE A 194 3.05 3.55 -15.42
CA ILE A 194 2.39 2.58 -14.56
C ILE A 194 1.20 3.24 -13.84
N THR A 195 1.41 4.41 -13.26
CA THR A 195 0.34 5.18 -12.59
C THR A 195 -0.80 5.48 -13.54
N ASN A 196 -0.52 5.95 -14.76
CA ASN A 196 -1.53 6.24 -15.77
C ASN A 196 -2.27 4.98 -16.23
N ALA A 197 -1.57 3.86 -16.40
CA ALA A 197 -2.21 2.59 -16.77
C ALA A 197 -3.17 2.11 -15.67
N LEU A 198 -2.79 2.23 -14.40
CA LEU A 198 -3.66 1.92 -13.26
C LEU A 198 -4.91 2.81 -13.25
N ILE A 199 -4.73 4.12 -13.41
CA ILE A 199 -5.83 5.09 -13.47
C ILE A 199 -6.78 4.72 -14.61
N ASN A 200 -6.27 4.47 -15.80
CA ASN A 200 -7.07 4.16 -16.99
C ASN A 200 -7.83 2.84 -16.81
N GLU A 201 -7.19 1.78 -16.31
CA GLU A 201 -7.85 0.49 -16.10
C GLU A 201 -8.94 0.59 -15.03
N VAL A 202 -8.67 1.28 -13.92
CA VAL A 202 -9.68 1.51 -12.88
C VAL A 202 -10.83 2.38 -13.40
N ALA A 203 -10.51 3.41 -14.19
CA ALA A 203 -11.49 4.29 -14.82
C ALA A 203 -12.38 3.57 -15.85
N SER A 204 -11.91 2.49 -16.47
CA SER A 204 -12.66 1.70 -17.45
C SER A 204 -13.71 0.79 -16.83
N GLN A 205 -13.71 0.61 -15.50
CA GLN A 205 -14.68 -0.27 -14.84
C GLN A 205 -16.07 0.36 -14.79
N GLU A 206 -17.11 -0.48 -14.80
CA GLU A 206 -18.48 -0.04 -14.60
C GLU A 206 -18.62 0.70 -13.27
N ASN A 207 -19.29 1.86 -13.27
CA ASN A 207 -19.50 2.79 -12.13
C ASN A 207 -18.33 3.75 -11.85
N PHE A 208 -17.41 3.92 -12.77
CA PHE A 208 -16.43 4.99 -12.65
C PHE A 208 -17.07 6.36 -12.90
N ASN A 209 -16.89 7.26 -11.96
CA ASN A 209 -17.23 8.68 -12.12
C ASN A 209 -15.94 9.50 -12.05
N LYS A 210 -15.63 10.26 -13.09
CA LYS A 210 -14.39 11.08 -13.17
C LYS A 210 -14.37 12.27 -12.21
N ASN A 211 -15.20 12.27 -11.19
CA ASN A 211 -15.17 13.32 -10.18
C ASN A 211 -13.85 13.22 -9.39
N GLU A 212 -13.05 14.26 -9.45
CA GLU A 212 -11.91 14.43 -8.54
C GLU A 212 -12.46 14.66 -7.13
N ILE A 213 -11.89 13.94 -6.16
CA ILE A 213 -12.13 14.27 -4.76
C ILE A 213 -11.19 15.44 -4.42
N CYS A 214 -11.79 16.57 -4.13
CA CYS A 214 -11.09 17.70 -3.53
C CYS A 214 -11.46 17.75 -2.06
N PHE A 215 -10.48 17.59 -1.17
CA PHE A 215 -10.70 17.79 0.25
C PHE A 215 -10.94 19.26 0.55
N SER A 216 -11.95 19.56 1.37
CA SER A 216 -12.12 20.87 1.98
C SER A 216 -10.97 21.17 2.96
N SER A 217 -10.81 22.45 3.32
CA SER A 217 -9.80 22.84 4.32
C SER A 217 -10.00 22.16 5.68
N ASP A 218 -11.24 21.85 6.06
CA ASP A 218 -11.54 21.18 7.32
C ASP A 218 -11.17 19.69 7.25
N GLU A 219 -11.46 19.02 6.14
CA GLU A 219 -11.03 17.62 5.92
C GLU A 219 -9.51 17.49 5.89
N ILE A 220 -8.81 18.44 5.26
CA ILE A 220 -7.33 18.47 5.28
C ILE A 220 -6.83 18.59 6.72
N ARG A 221 -7.42 19.45 7.55
CA ARG A 221 -7.05 19.59 8.97
C ARG A 221 -7.29 18.30 9.74
N GLU A 222 -8.42 17.64 9.53
CA GLU A 222 -8.71 16.35 10.17
C GLU A 222 -7.66 15.28 9.79
N ILE A 223 -7.25 15.22 8.52
CA ILE A 223 -6.20 14.32 8.04
C ILE A 223 -4.85 14.68 8.68
N GLU A 224 -4.50 15.96 8.75
CA GLU A 224 -3.27 16.42 9.39
C GLU A 224 -3.24 16.12 10.89
N ASP A 225 -4.35 16.33 11.60
CA ASP A 225 -4.48 16.02 13.01
C ASP A 225 -4.36 14.51 13.26
N LEU A 226 -4.98 13.69 12.41
CA LEU A 226 -4.83 12.24 12.47
C LEU A 226 -3.38 11.81 12.18
N SER A 227 -2.72 12.44 11.22
CA SER A 227 -1.31 12.24 10.90
C SER A 227 -0.42 12.52 12.11
N LYS A 228 -0.59 13.67 12.75
CA LYS A 228 0.22 14.09 13.92
C LYS A 228 -0.06 13.25 15.16
N ASN A 229 -1.33 13.05 15.50
CA ASN A 229 -1.72 12.46 16.78
C ASN A 229 -1.66 10.95 16.83
N LYS A 230 -1.65 10.29 15.68
CA LYS A 230 -1.65 8.82 15.60
C LYS A 230 -0.45 8.24 14.88
N TYR A 231 -0.08 8.78 13.74
CA TYR A 231 0.93 8.16 12.88
C TYR A 231 2.35 8.63 13.20
N GLN A 232 2.51 9.84 13.75
CA GLN A 232 3.81 10.39 14.19
C GLN A 232 4.09 10.16 15.68
N SER A 233 3.11 9.64 16.45
CA SER A 233 3.22 9.41 17.90
C SER A 233 3.94 8.10 18.25
#